data_e909d9d5f53dbcd8c54f2d1058c1d27c
#
_entry.id   e909d9d5f53dbcd8c54f2d1058c1d27c
#
_cell.length_a   1.000
_cell.length_b   1.000
_cell.length_c   1.000
_cell.angle_alpha   90.00
_cell.angle_beta   90.00
_cell.angle_gamma   90.00
#
_symmetry.space_group_name_H-M   'P 1'
#
loop_
_entity.id
_entity.type
_entity.pdbx_description
1 polymer ?
#
loop_
_entity_poly.entity_id
_entity_poly.type
_entity_poly.pdbx_seq_one_letter_code
_entity_poly.pdbx_strand_id
1 'polypeptide(L)'
;MVCSLTKFNNFIFEDNEYICKPVKSIKFVNDIASEGIRVSSLEKTIIDCIDNIDLAGGIEEVLNALEQIKYINENKLLEILKDINKMYLYQKTGFLFELYNNQLDLSNEFFEECKSHVSKKVNYFMQYEFKDTELNKKWNLIVPKNIKSRINGGY
;
A
#
# COMPACT_ATOMS: atom_id res chain seq x y z
N MET A 1 1.09 -13.29 -3.34
CA MET A 1 1.25 -13.26 -1.86
C MET A 1 -0.01 -13.76 -1.18
N VAL A 2 0.09 -14.61 -0.15
CA VAL A 2 -1.03 -15.19 0.61
C VAL A 2 -0.85 -14.83 2.10
N CYS A 3 -1.83 -14.12 2.68
CA CYS A 3 -1.84 -13.84 4.11
C CYS A 3 -2.38 -15.05 4.89
N SER A 4 -1.66 -15.49 5.93
CA SER A 4 -2.04 -16.65 6.73
C SER A 4 -1.74 -16.45 8.20
N LEU A 5 -2.62 -16.98 9.08
CA LEU A 5 -2.37 -17.04 10.53
C LEU A 5 -1.27 -18.05 10.88
N THR A 6 -1.10 -19.06 10.03
CA THR A 6 -0.10 -20.12 10.19
C THR A 6 0.94 -20.00 9.08
N LYS A 7 2.21 -20.03 9.45
CA LYS A 7 3.30 -20.02 8.46
C LYS A 7 3.26 -21.33 7.64
N PHE A 8 3.34 -21.17 6.32
CA PHE A 8 3.56 -22.29 5.39
C PHE A 8 4.77 -21.97 4.51
N ASN A 9 5.34 -22.99 3.88
CA ASN A 9 6.44 -22.81 2.93
C ASN A 9 5.89 -22.26 1.62
N ASN A 10 6.61 -21.32 1.00
CA ASN A 10 6.26 -20.89 -0.35
C ASN A 10 6.19 -22.07 -1.30
N PHE A 11 5.28 -22.03 -2.24
CA PHE A 11 5.10 -23.09 -3.23
C PHE A 11 4.71 -22.50 -4.59
N ILE A 12 4.91 -23.29 -5.64
CA ILE A 12 4.52 -22.95 -7.00
C ILE A 12 3.34 -23.86 -7.39
N PHE A 13 2.30 -23.28 -7.94
CA PHE A 13 1.17 -23.97 -8.50
C PHE A 13 0.73 -23.29 -9.80
N GLU A 14 0.61 -24.04 -10.89
CA GLU A 14 0.27 -23.54 -12.22
C GLU A 14 1.08 -22.30 -12.65
N ASP A 15 2.42 -22.40 -12.52
CA ASP A 15 3.40 -21.34 -12.81
C ASP A 15 3.29 -20.07 -11.96
N ASN A 16 2.42 -20.07 -10.95
CA ASN A 16 2.30 -18.97 -10.00
C ASN A 16 3.00 -19.29 -8.68
N GLU A 17 3.83 -18.35 -8.20
CA GLU A 17 4.46 -18.47 -6.89
C GLU A 17 3.55 -17.94 -5.79
N TYR A 18 3.32 -18.78 -4.78
CA TYR A 18 2.54 -18.46 -3.58
C TYR A 18 3.47 -18.19 -2.40
N ILE A 19 3.63 -16.91 -2.06
CA ILE A 19 4.49 -16.45 -0.98
C ILE A 19 3.66 -16.28 0.28
N CYS A 20 4.06 -16.94 1.37
CA CYS A 20 3.42 -16.84 2.67
C CYS A 20 3.77 -15.52 3.37
N LYS A 21 2.75 -14.73 3.69
CA LYS A 21 2.87 -13.58 4.61
C LYS A 21 2.16 -13.92 5.92
N PRO A 22 2.89 -14.28 6.99
CA PRO A 22 2.28 -14.51 8.30
C PRO A 22 1.66 -13.23 8.83
N VAL A 23 0.40 -13.32 9.29
CA VAL A 23 -0.35 -12.21 9.88
C VAL A 23 -0.93 -12.61 11.23
N LYS A 24 -1.11 -11.63 12.12
CA LYS A 24 -1.68 -11.88 13.46
C LYS A 24 -3.20 -12.03 13.44
N SER A 25 -3.85 -11.45 12.44
CA SER A 25 -5.30 -11.54 12.28
C SER A 25 -5.68 -11.48 10.81
N ILE A 26 -6.81 -12.10 10.46
CA ILE A 26 -7.43 -12.02 9.14
C ILE A 26 -8.67 -11.14 9.28
N LYS A 27 -8.46 -9.83 9.18
CA LYS A 27 -9.51 -8.82 9.15
C LYS A 27 -9.60 -8.19 7.76
N PHE A 28 -10.68 -7.49 7.51
CA PHE A 28 -10.90 -6.75 6.26
C PHE A 28 -10.86 -7.63 5.02
N VAL A 29 -11.45 -8.81 5.12
CA VAL A 29 -11.63 -9.76 4.02
C VAL A 29 -13.10 -9.84 3.62
N ASN A 30 -13.33 -10.14 2.36
CA ASN A 30 -14.63 -10.47 1.81
C ASN A 30 -14.68 -11.99 1.57
N ASP A 31 -15.75 -12.63 1.97
CA ASP A 31 -15.97 -14.04 1.63
C ASP A 31 -16.54 -14.14 0.22
N ILE A 32 -15.89 -14.88 -0.66
CA ILE A 32 -16.47 -15.28 -1.93
C ILE A 32 -17.28 -16.55 -1.64
N ALA A 33 -18.59 -16.37 -1.45
CA ALA A 33 -19.48 -17.39 -0.90
C ALA A 33 -19.57 -18.67 -1.76
N SER A 34 -19.29 -18.60 -3.06
CA SER A 34 -19.38 -19.76 -3.96
C SER A 34 -18.20 -20.72 -3.88
N GLU A 35 -17.06 -20.31 -3.34
CA GLU A 35 -15.80 -21.08 -3.38
C GLU A 35 -15.13 -21.26 -2.02
N GLY A 36 -15.68 -20.68 -0.96
CA GLY A 36 -15.07 -20.70 0.39
C GLY A 36 -13.72 -19.97 0.48
N ILE A 37 -13.39 -19.15 -0.52
CA ILE A 37 -12.15 -18.39 -0.58
C ILE A 37 -12.36 -17.04 0.09
N ARG A 38 -11.39 -16.63 0.92
CA ARG A 38 -11.35 -15.30 1.52
C ARG A 38 -10.44 -14.39 0.72
N VAL A 39 -10.97 -13.26 0.29
CA VAL A 39 -10.23 -12.24 -0.45
C VAL A 39 -10.18 -10.96 0.35
N SER A 40 -9.01 -10.33 0.44
CA SER A 40 -8.88 -9.02 1.09
C SER A 40 -9.74 -7.97 0.38
N SER A 41 -10.29 -7.04 1.15
CA SER A 41 -10.98 -5.88 0.54
C SER A 41 -9.99 -5.05 -0.28
N LEU A 42 -10.52 -4.19 -1.16
CA LEU A 42 -9.69 -3.28 -1.99
C LEU A 42 -8.75 -2.45 -1.10
N GLU A 43 -9.27 -1.85 -0.04
CA GLU A 43 -8.51 -1.01 0.88
C GLU A 43 -7.39 -1.81 1.57
N LYS A 44 -7.70 -3.05 1.99
CA LYS A 44 -6.70 -3.92 2.62
C LYS A 44 -5.63 -4.34 1.61
N THR A 45 -6.03 -4.67 0.39
CA THR A 45 -5.11 -5.07 -0.67
C THR A 45 -4.13 -3.95 -0.99
N ILE A 46 -4.62 -2.73 -1.21
CA ILE A 46 -3.72 -1.61 -1.57
C ILE A 46 -2.78 -1.23 -0.42
N ILE A 47 -3.25 -1.27 0.84
CA ILE A 47 -2.38 -1.04 2.00
C ILE A 47 -1.30 -2.14 2.11
N ASP A 48 -1.65 -3.40 1.86
CA ASP A 48 -0.68 -4.50 1.84
C ASP A 48 0.35 -4.36 0.70
N CYS A 49 -0.07 -3.88 -0.47
CA CYS A 49 0.83 -3.58 -1.58
C CYS A 49 1.79 -2.43 -1.23
N ILE A 50 1.30 -1.38 -0.58
CA ILE A 50 2.13 -0.25 -0.11
C ILE A 50 3.12 -0.69 0.98
N ASP A 51 2.70 -1.58 1.87
CA ASP A 51 3.58 -2.14 2.92
C ASP A 51 4.67 -3.04 2.34
N ASN A 52 4.39 -3.70 1.20
CA ASN A 52 5.28 -4.69 0.58
C ASN A 52 5.38 -4.48 -0.94
N ILE A 53 5.86 -3.31 -1.33
CA ILE A 53 5.94 -2.88 -2.74
C ILE A 53 6.66 -3.92 -3.61
N ASP A 54 7.75 -4.52 -3.13
CA ASP A 54 8.52 -5.52 -3.88
C ASP A 54 7.70 -6.80 -4.15
N LEU A 55 6.89 -7.23 -3.17
CA LEU A 55 6.01 -8.39 -3.34
C LEU A 55 4.76 -8.07 -4.19
N ALA A 56 4.49 -6.78 -4.40
CA ALA A 56 3.40 -6.30 -5.25
C ALA A 56 3.83 -6.09 -6.71
N GLY A 57 5.05 -6.50 -7.07
CA GLY A 57 5.59 -6.34 -8.43
C GLY A 57 6.39 -5.04 -8.64
N GLY A 58 6.68 -4.31 -7.56
CA GLY A 58 7.41 -3.05 -7.62
C GLY A 58 6.52 -1.82 -7.57
N ILE A 59 7.15 -0.65 -7.58
CA ILE A 59 6.43 0.62 -7.43
C ILE A 59 5.53 0.91 -8.63
N GLU A 60 5.96 0.57 -9.83
CA GLU A 60 5.23 0.79 -11.06
C GLU A 60 3.87 0.06 -11.02
N GLU A 61 3.83 -1.19 -10.57
CA GLU A 61 2.59 -1.95 -10.42
C GLU A 61 1.65 -1.36 -9.37
N VAL A 62 2.20 -0.86 -8.24
CA VAL A 62 1.41 -0.18 -7.22
C VAL A 62 0.81 1.12 -7.75
N LEU A 63 1.57 1.90 -8.52
CA LEU A 63 1.09 3.14 -9.14
C LEU A 63 0.01 2.85 -10.18
N ASN A 64 0.22 1.86 -11.05
CA ASN A 64 -0.76 1.42 -12.04
C ASN A 64 -2.06 0.95 -11.37
N ALA A 65 -1.95 0.20 -10.26
CA ALA A 65 -3.11 -0.23 -9.51
C ALA A 65 -3.89 0.95 -8.91
N LEU A 66 -3.19 1.95 -8.35
CA LEU A 66 -3.83 3.17 -7.82
C LEU A 66 -4.54 3.96 -8.91
N GLU A 67 -3.98 4.05 -10.11
CA GLU A 67 -4.59 4.73 -11.25
C GLU A 67 -5.91 4.08 -11.70
N GLN A 68 -6.07 2.78 -11.51
CA GLN A 68 -7.29 2.07 -11.86
C GLN A 68 -8.41 2.20 -10.80
N ILE A 69 -8.09 2.65 -9.58
CA ILE A 69 -9.06 2.79 -8.51
C ILE A 69 -9.90 4.04 -8.73
N LYS A 70 -11.21 3.86 -8.92
CA LYS A 70 -12.16 4.98 -9.10
C LYS A 70 -12.81 5.44 -7.80
N TYR A 71 -12.87 4.54 -6.82
CA TYR A 71 -13.46 4.80 -5.51
C TYR A 71 -12.78 3.94 -4.47
N ILE A 72 -12.51 4.52 -3.30
CA ILE A 72 -11.96 3.82 -2.15
C ILE A 72 -12.57 4.38 -0.87
N ASN A 73 -12.83 3.52 0.11
CA ASN A 73 -13.43 3.94 1.37
C ASN A 73 -12.35 4.43 2.35
N GLU A 74 -12.29 5.75 2.57
CA GLU A 74 -11.28 6.38 3.44
C GLU A 74 -11.38 5.94 4.90
N ASN A 75 -12.59 5.77 5.45
CA ASN A 75 -12.77 5.31 6.81
C ASN A 75 -12.20 3.91 7.00
N LYS A 76 -12.43 3.03 6.04
CA LYS A 76 -11.88 1.68 6.05
C LYS A 76 -10.36 1.65 5.88
N LEU A 77 -9.79 2.57 5.07
CA LEU A 77 -8.34 2.76 4.99
C LEU A 77 -7.76 3.14 6.36
N LEU A 78 -8.36 4.10 7.06
CA LEU A 78 -7.91 4.54 8.39
C LEU A 78 -8.04 3.42 9.43
N GLU A 79 -9.13 2.66 9.40
CA GLU A 79 -9.29 1.48 10.27
C GLU A 79 -8.19 0.45 10.06
N ILE A 80 -7.84 0.16 8.80
CA ILE A 80 -6.77 -0.77 8.44
C ILE A 80 -5.41 -0.26 8.90
N LEU A 81 -5.11 1.02 8.64
CA LEU A 81 -3.86 1.65 9.08
C LEU A 81 -3.72 1.60 10.60
N LYS A 82 -4.82 1.86 11.32
CA LYS A 82 -4.88 1.79 12.79
C LYS A 82 -4.67 0.37 13.31
N ASP A 83 -5.26 -0.63 12.66
CA ASP A 83 -5.08 -2.05 13.04
C ASP A 83 -3.63 -2.51 12.83
N ILE A 84 -2.99 -2.08 11.72
CA ILE A 84 -1.58 -2.39 11.42
C ILE A 84 -0.64 -1.61 12.34
N ASN A 85 -0.97 -0.38 12.67
CA ASN A 85 -0.27 0.52 13.59
C ASN A 85 1.22 0.73 13.28
N LYS A 86 1.54 1.03 12.02
CA LYS A 86 2.91 1.34 11.56
C LYS A 86 2.97 2.78 11.06
N MET A 87 3.72 3.65 11.74
CA MET A 87 3.83 5.09 11.40
C MET A 87 4.27 5.31 9.95
N TYR A 88 5.29 4.57 9.48
CA TYR A 88 5.77 4.71 8.10
C TYR A 88 4.70 4.38 7.05
N LEU A 89 3.74 3.54 7.40
CA LEU A 89 2.67 3.15 6.49
C LEU A 89 1.65 4.29 6.31
N TYR A 90 1.35 5.04 7.37
CA TYR A 90 0.58 6.29 7.25
C TYR A 90 1.28 7.30 6.35
N GLN A 91 2.62 7.46 6.51
CA GLN A 91 3.41 8.37 5.67
C GLN A 91 3.37 7.96 4.19
N LYS A 92 3.62 6.68 3.88
CA LYS A 92 3.60 6.15 2.51
C LYS A 92 2.21 6.26 1.89
N THR A 93 1.18 5.86 2.64
CA THR A 93 -0.21 5.92 2.20
C THR A 93 -0.63 7.35 1.92
N GLY A 94 -0.43 8.26 2.87
CA GLY A 94 -0.77 9.67 2.68
C GLY A 94 -0.05 10.29 1.49
N PHE A 95 1.24 10.01 1.33
CA PHE A 95 2.02 10.47 0.18
C PHE A 95 1.46 9.97 -1.15
N LEU A 96 1.24 8.65 -1.29
CA LEU A 96 0.73 8.07 -2.53
C LEU A 96 -0.68 8.54 -2.87
N PHE A 97 -1.59 8.51 -1.88
CA PHE A 97 -2.96 8.92 -2.12
C PHE A 97 -3.09 10.41 -2.43
N GLU A 98 -2.19 11.26 -1.93
CA GLU A 98 -2.14 12.67 -2.31
C GLU A 98 -1.79 12.85 -3.80
N LEU A 99 -0.94 11.99 -4.37
CA LEU A 99 -0.62 12.03 -5.80
C LEU A 99 -1.85 11.78 -6.70
N TYR A 100 -2.79 10.98 -6.21
CA TYR A 100 -4.00 10.55 -6.93
C TYR A 100 -5.27 11.21 -6.41
N ASN A 101 -5.20 12.24 -5.53
CA ASN A 101 -6.39 12.77 -4.88
C ASN A 101 -7.36 13.47 -5.84
N ASN A 102 -6.89 13.96 -6.97
CA ASN A 102 -7.78 14.50 -8.02
C ASN A 102 -8.77 13.45 -8.57
N GLN A 103 -8.42 12.17 -8.44
CA GLN A 103 -9.23 11.04 -8.91
C GLN A 103 -10.00 10.38 -7.77
N LEU A 104 -9.38 10.27 -6.59
CA LEU A 104 -9.91 9.51 -5.46
C LEU A 104 -10.84 10.32 -4.57
N ASP A 105 -10.72 11.66 -4.62
CA ASP A 105 -11.53 12.63 -3.87
C ASP A 105 -11.61 12.33 -2.36
N LEU A 106 -10.45 12.00 -1.77
CA LEU A 106 -10.34 11.76 -0.34
C LEU A 106 -10.41 13.08 0.43
N SER A 107 -11.01 13.05 1.61
CA SER A 107 -11.21 14.22 2.44
C SER A 107 -9.91 14.79 3.02
N ASN A 108 -9.94 16.08 3.40
CA ASN A 108 -8.83 16.68 4.13
C ASN A 108 -8.62 15.98 5.48
N GLU A 109 -9.68 15.53 6.11
CA GLU A 109 -9.67 14.80 7.38
C GLU A 109 -8.86 13.52 7.28
N PHE A 110 -8.97 12.78 6.17
CA PHE A 110 -8.14 11.60 5.91
C PHE A 110 -6.64 11.94 5.91
N PHE A 111 -6.25 13.02 5.21
CA PHE A 111 -4.84 13.41 5.14
C PHE A 111 -4.33 13.97 6.46
N GLU A 112 -5.14 14.72 7.21
CA GLU A 112 -4.76 15.22 8.53
C GLU A 112 -4.60 14.06 9.54
N GLU A 113 -5.45 13.05 9.49
CA GLU A 113 -5.28 11.83 10.31
C GLU A 113 -3.98 11.11 9.95
N CYS A 114 -3.70 10.91 8.65
CA CYS A 114 -2.41 10.34 8.23
C CYS A 114 -1.22 11.16 8.71
N LYS A 115 -1.29 12.50 8.65
CA LYS A 115 -0.24 13.41 9.12
C LYS A 115 -0.03 13.34 10.62
N SER A 116 -1.09 13.16 11.41
CA SER A 116 -0.99 13.05 12.87
C SER A 116 -0.08 11.89 13.31
N HIS A 117 0.08 10.88 12.44
CA HIS A 117 0.91 9.69 12.64
C HIS A 117 2.30 9.78 11.97
N VAL A 118 2.66 10.94 11.39
CA VAL A 118 3.98 11.09 10.76
C VAL A 118 5.09 11.03 11.79
N SER A 119 6.03 10.12 11.61
CA SER A 119 7.20 9.97 12.46
C SER A 119 8.10 11.20 12.40
N LYS A 120 8.70 11.59 13.53
CA LYS A 120 9.78 12.60 13.58
C LYS A 120 11.03 12.12 12.83
N LYS A 121 11.23 10.82 12.73
CA LYS A 121 12.32 10.23 11.97
C LYS A 121 11.96 10.20 10.49
N VAL A 122 12.88 10.64 9.64
CA VAL A 122 12.77 10.49 8.19
C VAL A 122 12.74 9.00 7.84
N ASN A 123 11.77 8.58 7.05
CA ASN A 123 11.68 7.23 6.55
C ASN A 123 11.93 7.21 5.04
N TYR A 124 12.29 6.04 4.52
CA TYR A 124 12.42 5.81 3.08
C TYR A 124 11.12 5.24 2.53
N PHE A 125 10.71 5.74 1.37
CA PHE A 125 9.54 5.23 0.67
C PHE A 125 9.75 3.76 0.24
N MET A 126 10.97 3.44 -0.24
CA MET A 126 11.41 2.08 -0.57
C MET A 126 12.76 1.79 0.08
N GLN A 127 13.06 0.50 0.27
CA GLN A 127 14.31 0.06 0.90
C GLN A 127 15.53 0.14 -0.06
N TYR A 128 15.28 0.21 -1.37
CA TYR A 128 16.33 0.28 -2.37
C TYR A 128 16.71 1.73 -2.67
N GLU A 129 18.01 1.98 -2.83
CA GLU A 129 18.55 3.27 -3.22
C GLU A 129 18.16 3.57 -4.67
N PHE A 130 17.20 4.46 -4.86
CA PHE A 130 17.09 5.15 -6.13
C PHE A 130 18.28 6.10 -6.26
N LYS A 131 18.91 6.14 -7.44
CA LYS A 131 20.03 7.06 -7.71
C LYS A 131 19.61 8.53 -7.52
N ASP A 132 18.33 8.84 -7.77
CA ASP A 132 17.75 10.17 -7.65
C ASP A 132 16.58 10.17 -6.68
N THR A 133 16.81 10.66 -5.48
CA THR A 133 15.79 10.80 -4.43
C THR A 133 15.70 12.25 -3.95
N GLU A 134 14.58 12.59 -3.35
CA GLU A 134 14.34 13.87 -2.70
C GLU A 134 13.56 13.68 -1.39
N LEU A 135 13.70 14.65 -0.48
CA LEU A 135 12.93 14.66 0.77
C LEU A 135 11.57 15.31 0.54
N ASN A 136 10.50 14.55 0.64
CA ASN A 136 9.16 15.08 0.81
C ASN A 136 8.98 15.52 2.28
N LYS A 137 9.06 16.84 2.51
CA LYS A 137 8.97 17.41 3.87
C LYS A 137 7.58 17.22 4.50
N LYS A 138 6.52 17.22 3.70
CA LYS A 138 5.14 17.06 4.18
C LYS A 138 4.91 15.70 4.84
N TRP A 139 5.45 14.66 4.23
CA TRP A 139 5.30 13.28 4.68
C TRP A 139 6.54 12.74 5.40
N ASN A 140 7.59 13.55 5.52
CA ASN A 140 8.88 13.18 6.11
C ASN A 140 9.44 11.86 5.52
N LEU A 141 9.34 11.76 4.17
CA LEU A 141 9.75 10.60 3.38
C LEU A 141 10.83 10.96 2.37
N ILE A 142 11.83 10.12 2.22
CA ILE A 142 12.72 10.14 1.07
C ILE A 142 12.04 9.35 -0.04
N VAL A 143 11.72 10.03 -1.13
CA VAL A 143 10.96 9.51 -2.27
C VAL A 143 11.77 9.60 -3.56
N PRO A 144 11.51 8.74 -4.57
CA PRO A 144 12.12 8.89 -5.87
C PRO A 144 11.72 10.22 -6.50
N LYS A 145 12.70 10.93 -7.09
CA LYS A 145 12.37 12.07 -7.95
C LYS A 145 11.50 11.61 -9.11
N ASN A 146 10.60 12.47 -9.54
CA ASN A 146 9.75 12.22 -10.71
C ASN A 146 8.88 10.95 -10.60
N ILE A 147 8.47 10.58 -9.39
CA ILE A 147 7.58 9.42 -9.20
C ILE A 147 6.33 9.49 -10.10
N LYS A 148 5.81 10.71 -10.37
CA LYS A 148 4.66 10.92 -11.28
C LYS A 148 4.99 10.61 -12.75
N SER A 149 6.20 10.84 -13.22
CA SER A 149 6.56 10.55 -14.62
C SER A 149 6.68 9.05 -14.90
N ARG A 150 6.86 8.23 -13.85
CA ARG A 150 6.84 6.77 -13.96
C ARG A 150 5.46 6.21 -14.23
N ILE A 151 4.40 6.96 -13.87
CA ILE A 151 3.00 6.63 -14.12
C ILE A 151 2.67 6.72 -15.61
N ASN A 152 3.28 7.66 -16.33
CA ASN A 152 2.97 7.94 -17.74
C ASN A 152 3.78 7.08 -18.73
N GLY A 153 4.30 5.92 -18.30
CA GLY A 153 4.82 4.89 -19.19
C GLY A 153 5.96 5.36 -20.09
N GLY A 154 7.02 5.89 -19.53
CA GLY A 154 8.26 6.04 -20.25
C GLY A 154 8.97 4.68 -20.38
N TYR A 155 8.72 3.94 -21.45
CA TYR A 155 9.66 3.00 -22.02
C TYR A 155 10.65 3.77 -22.87
#